data_e912d221c6b01ec2cae7360b3e69d2d9
#
_entry.id   e912d221c6b01ec2cae7360b3e69d2d9
#
_cell.length_a   1.000
_cell.length_b   1.000
_cell.length_c   1.000
_cell.angle_alpha   90.00
_cell.angle_beta   90.00
_cell.angle_gamma   90.00
#
_symmetry.space_group_name_H-M   'P 1'
#
loop_
_entity.id
_entity.type
_entity.pdbx_description
1 polymer ?
#
loop_
_entity_poly.entity_id
_entity_poly.type
_entity_poly.pdbx_seq_one_letter_code
_entity_poly.pdbx_strand_id
1 'polypeptide(L)'
;MSPTEVQNNALIDRIDDDAAVLAALGHEEELNRQFSFFSLAAYAIITANAWTSIAGSLITAIYNGGAPGLLYGWIVDNFFYFFIALSLMELTSSMPTSAGVYHWSAALAGPKYSKIIGFMTGYMNVLGWTLGLASLFAVTGLEITGLYSLWHPEYESKTWHVFVVGFLFLTALFYVAGSLDTILAANPTFPVASIMDSAFENKNAAFACGLIIFLASLPCSIGAQITTVRCTWSFARDGALPFSSYFAKVDEKNVMPARANILIAAISTALGAIYVGSTIAFNALVASYAVMSTTSYGIAIGVHLFTGRKRMIPGWFHMGNGPLGFIVNSIAMIYIVVSNVFFCMPYSVPPVTAATMNYTSLVSYGLALLVVIWWFVGGKRSYKGPRLSSQTLEALEGVRVDSRSGLELKDGDSTVYRGNKTATESSTAT
;
A
#
# COMPACT_ATOMS: atom_id res chain seq x y z
N MET A 1 39.93 -7.38 -17.87
CA MET A 1 38.61 -7.62 -17.25
C MET A 1 37.57 -7.78 -18.35
N SER A 2 36.84 -8.87 -18.32
CA SER A 2 35.73 -9.08 -19.26
C SER A 2 34.58 -8.13 -18.97
N PRO A 3 33.74 -7.77 -19.95
CA PRO A 3 32.56 -6.92 -19.70
C PRO A 3 31.63 -7.50 -18.59
N THR A 4 31.62 -8.81 -18.45
CA THR A 4 30.88 -9.53 -17.39
C THR A 4 31.51 -9.36 -16.01
N GLU A 5 32.82 -9.28 -15.88
CA GLU A 5 33.52 -9.04 -14.60
C GLU A 5 33.32 -7.61 -14.13
N VAL A 6 33.30 -6.63 -15.02
CA VAL A 6 33.03 -5.22 -14.70
C VAL A 6 31.57 -5.06 -14.22
N GLN A 7 30.67 -5.77 -14.88
CA GLN A 7 29.25 -5.74 -14.51
C GLN A 7 28.98 -6.45 -13.18
N ASN A 8 29.67 -7.55 -12.89
CA ASN A 8 29.58 -8.23 -11.61
C ASN A 8 30.19 -7.41 -10.46
N ASN A 9 31.33 -6.77 -10.66
CA ASN A 9 31.95 -5.92 -9.66
C ASN A 9 31.09 -4.68 -9.36
N ALA A 10 30.49 -4.05 -10.38
CA ALA A 10 29.57 -2.93 -10.19
C ALA A 10 28.25 -3.36 -9.48
N LEU A 11 27.84 -4.62 -9.65
CA LEU A 11 26.68 -5.18 -8.92
C LEU A 11 27.03 -5.46 -7.46
N ILE A 12 28.22 -5.99 -7.19
CA ILE A 12 28.72 -6.26 -5.82
C ILE A 12 28.88 -4.94 -5.05
N ASP A 13 29.50 -3.91 -5.65
CA ASP A 13 29.64 -2.58 -5.05
C ASP A 13 28.28 -1.94 -4.72
N ARG A 14 27.26 -2.14 -5.57
CA ARG A 14 25.89 -1.66 -5.30
C ARG A 14 25.20 -2.42 -4.18
N ILE A 15 25.42 -3.72 -4.06
CA ILE A 15 24.86 -4.54 -2.99
C ILE A 15 25.46 -4.13 -1.65
N ASP A 16 26.75 -3.87 -1.59
CA ASP A 16 27.45 -3.41 -0.39
C ASP A 16 26.99 -2.00 0.04
N ASP A 17 26.81 -1.07 -0.90
CA ASP A 17 26.27 0.28 -0.62
C ASP A 17 24.83 0.21 -0.08
N ASP A 18 24.00 -0.63 -0.65
CA ASP A 18 22.61 -0.81 -0.23
C ASP A 18 22.49 -1.52 1.12
N ALA A 19 23.32 -2.51 1.43
CA ALA A 19 23.38 -3.15 2.73
C ALA A 19 23.83 -2.16 3.82
N ALA A 20 24.78 -1.28 3.51
CA ALA A 20 25.22 -0.19 4.38
C ALA A 20 24.07 0.80 4.68
N VAL A 21 23.24 1.14 3.68
CA VAL A 21 22.05 1.99 3.87
C VAL A 21 21.01 1.31 4.77
N LEU A 22 20.76 0.01 4.60
CA LEU A 22 19.85 -0.74 5.46
C LEU A 22 20.38 -0.83 6.90
N ALA A 23 21.68 -1.09 7.08
CA ALA A 23 22.31 -1.10 8.37
C ALA A 23 22.25 0.28 9.05
N ALA A 24 22.46 1.36 8.28
CA ALA A 24 22.31 2.73 8.76
C ALA A 24 20.87 3.05 9.19
N LEU A 25 19.86 2.41 8.59
CA LEU A 25 18.46 2.48 9.01
C LEU A 25 18.11 1.53 10.17
N GLY A 26 19.07 0.73 10.68
CA GLY A 26 18.88 -0.20 11.78
C GLY A 26 18.26 -1.54 11.41
N HIS A 27 18.30 -1.89 10.13
CA HIS A 27 17.75 -3.14 9.60
C HIS A 27 18.85 -4.05 9.04
N GLU A 28 18.73 -5.34 9.35
CA GLU A 28 19.49 -6.40 8.68
C GLU A 28 18.75 -6.87 7.42
N GLU A 29 19.47 -7.41 6.46
CA GLU A 29 18.88 -7.94 5.23
C GLU A 29 18.26 -9.32 5.50
N GLU A 30 16.95 -9.34 5.78
CA GLU A 30 16.20 -10.57 6.11
C GLU A 30 15.49 -11.18 4.88
N LEU A 31 15.39 -10.44 3.77
CA LEU A 31 14.69 -10.87 2.55
C LEU A 31 15.59 -10.67 1.32
N ASN A 32 15.58 -11.65 0.42
CA ASN A 32 16.32 -11.55 -0.84
C ASN A 32 15.79 -10.42 -1.72
N ARG A 33 16.69 -9.64 -2.31
CA ARG A 33 16.38 -8.61 -3.31
C ARG A 33 16.11 -9.27 -4.66
N GLN A 34 14.86 -9.21 -5.09
CA GLN A 34 14.40 -9.85 -6.34
C GLN A 34 13.99 -8.84 -7.42
N PHE A 35 13.85 -7.56 -7.08
CA PHE A 35 13.32 -6.55 -7.98
C PHE A 35 14.42 -5.65 -8.53
N SER A 36 14.56 -5.60 -9.87
CA SER A 36 15.28 -4.55 -10.58
C SER A 36 14.40 -3.31 -10.72
N PHE A 37 14.95 -2.19 -11.18
CA PHE A 37 14.20 -0.95 -11.43
C PHE A 37 12.96 -1.18 -12.32
N PHE A 38 13.14 -1.87 -13.46
CA PHE A 38 12.04 -2.16 -14.38
C PHE A 38 11.01 -3.11 -13.79
N SER A 39 11.43 -4.15 -13.06
CA SER A 39 10.50 -5.06 -12.41
C SER A 39 9.74 -4.40 -11.26
N LEU A 40 10.36 -3.47 -10.53
CA LEU A 40 9.70 -2.69 -9.49
C LEU A 40 8.68 -1.70 -10.09
N ALA A 41 9.03 -1.03 -11.18
CA ALA A 41 8.11 -0.15 -11.91
C ALA A 41 6.91 -0.95 -12.48
N ALA A 42 7.17 -2.10 -13.10
CA ALA A 42 6.12 -3.00 -13.58
C ALA A 42 5.23 -3.50 -12.42
N TYR A 43 5.82 -3.88 -11.30
CA TYR A 43 5.09 -4.27 -10.10
C TYR A 43 4.18 -3.14 -9.57
N ALA A 44 4.66 -1.90 -9.55
CA ALA A 44 3.86 -0.75 -9.13
C ALA A 44 2.66 -0.51 -10.07
N ILE A 45 2.86 -0.56 -11.40
CA ILE A 45 1.81 -0.42 -12.41
C ILE A 45 0.76 -1.53 -12.28
N ILE A 46 1.22 -2.78 -12.13
CA ILE A 46 0.35 -3.94 -11.98
C ILE A 46 -0.46 -3.87 -10.68
N THR A 47 0.17 -3.50 -9.56
CA THR A 47 -0.51 -3.41 -8.27
C THR A 47 -1.50 -2.25 -8.22
N ALA A 48 -1.21 -1.14 -8.90
CA ALA A 48 -2.15 -0.02 -9.01
C ALA A 48 -3.39 -0.38 -9.81
N ASN A 49 -3.25 -1.15 -10.88
CA ASN A 49 -4.32 -1.72 -11.73
C ASN A 49 -5.55 -0.81 -11.93
N ALA A 50 -5.32 0.49 -12.13
CA ALA A 50 -6.36 1.52 -12.09
C ALA A 50 -7.49 1.28 -13.10
N TRP A 51 -7.16 0.82 -14.31
CA TRP A 51 -8.13 0.66 -15.38
C TRP A 51 -9.09 -0.53 -15.16
N THR A 52 -8.66 -1.63 -14.55
CA THR A 52 -9.55 -2.75 -14.24
C THR A 52 -10.36 -2.49 -12.97
N SER A 53 -9.80 -1.74 -12.01
CA SER A 53 -10.53 -1.32 -10.81
C SER A 53 -11.70 -0.39 -11.14
N ILE A 54 -11.55 0.48 -12.14
CA ILE A 54 -12.65 1.31 -12.69
C ILE A 54 -13.77 0.40 -13.24
N ALA A 55 -13.40 -0.65 -13.97
CA ALA A 55 -14.38 -1.60 -14.50
C ALA A 55 -15.22 -2.26 -13.40
N GLY A 56 -14.61 -2.68 -12.30
CA GLY A 56 -15.29 -3.25 -11.13
C GLY A 56 -16.21 -2.25 -10.39
N SER A 57 -15.95 -0.96 -10.51
CA SER A 57 -16.68 0.11 -9.82
C SER A 57 -17.65 0.89 -10.71
N LEU A 58 -17.85 0.45 -11.95
CA LEU A 58 -18.59 1.18 -12.96
C LEU A 58 -20.05 1.48 -12.58
N ILE A 59 -20.72 0.56 -11.87
CA ILE A 59 -22.08 0.79 -11.35
C ILE A 59 -22.12 2.03 -10.46
N THR A 60 -21.18 2.15 -9.52
CA THR A 60 -21.08 3.30 -8.62
C THR A 60 -20.87 4.60 -9.40
N ALA A 61 -20.06 4.53 -10.46
CA ALA A 61 -19.81 5.67 -11.33
C ALA A 61 -21.06 6.12 -12.12
N ILE A 62 -21.86 5.17 -12.60
CA ILE A 62 -23.12 5.46 -13.30
C ILE A 62 -24.09 6.22 -12.38
N TYR A 63 -24.22 5.81 -11.12
CA TYR A 63 -25.06 6.49 -10.14
C TYR A 63 -24.51 7.87 -9.72
N ASN A 64 -23.22 8.10 -9.83
CA ASN A 64 -22.54 9.34 -9.43
C ASN A 64 -22.35 10.34 -10.61
N GLY A 65 -23.34 10.49 -11.46
CA GLY A 65 -23.31 11.47 -12.55
C GLY A 65 -22.93 10.89 -13.92
N GLY A 66 -22.95 9.57 -14.06
CA GLY A 66 -22.73 8.87 -15.33
C GLY A 66 -21.32 9.01 -15.88
N ALA A 67 -21.18 8.88 -17.20
CA ALA A 67 -19.86 8.95 -17.86
C ALA A 67 -19.11 10.28 -17.67
N PRO A 68 -19.76 11.48 -17.72
CA PRO A 68 -19.08 12.73 -17.41
C PRO A 68 -18.58 12.79 -15.95
N GLY A 69 -19.40 12.38 -14.99
CA GLY A 69 -19.03 12.35 -13.57
C GLY A 69 -17.83 11.47 -13.32
N LEU A 70 -17.79 10.29 -13.94
CA LEU A 70 -16.65 9.38 -13.86
C LEU A 70 -15.38 10.00 -14.46
N LEU A 71 -15.47 10.52 -15.70
CA LEU A 71 -14.30 11.01 -16.43
C LEU A 71 -13.67 12.23 -15.74
N TYR A 72 -14.48 13.25 -15.44
CA TYR A 72 -13.97 14.46 -14.78
C TYR A 72 -13.55 14.19 -13.34
N GLY A 73 -14.30 13.36 -12.61
CA GLY A 73 -13.91 12.93 -11.26
C GLY A 73 -12.57 12.23 -11.25
N TRP A 74 -12.34 11.31 -12.17
CA TRP A 74 -11.07 10.58 -12.29
C TRP A 74 -9.89 11.50 -12.63
N ILE A 75 -10.06 12.48 -13.52
CA ILE A 75 -9.01 13.46 -13.85
C ILE A 75 -8.66 14.30 -12.61
N VAL A 76 -9.66 14.81 -11.91
CA VAL A 76 -9.48 15.64 -10.71
C VAL A 76 -8.81 14.83 -9.59
N ASP A 77 -9.28 13.60 -9.38
CA ASP A 77 -8.72 12.69 -8.36
C ASP A 77 -7.23 12.42 -8.63
N ASN A 78 -6.87 12.03 -9.85
CA ASN A 78 -5.48 11.77 -10.22
C ASN A 78 -4.60 13.02 -10.09
N PHE A 79 -5.11 14.20 -10.42
CA PHE A 79 -4.39 15.45 -10.25
C PHE A 79 -4.02 15.70 -8.79
N PHE A 80 -4.95 15.53 -7.87
CA PHE A 80 -4.66 15.71 -6.45
C PHE A 80 -3.86 14.56 -5.85
N TYR A 81 -4.12 13.32 -6.29
CA TYR A 81 -3.37 12.16 -5.84
C TYR A 81 -1.87 12.24 -6.21
N PHE A 82 -1.55 12.95 -7.29
CA PHE A 82 -0.17 13.24 -7.68
C PHE A 82 0.62 13.98 -6.60
N PHE A 83 -0.01 14.89 -5.86
CA PHE A 83 0.65 15.57 -4.73
C PHE A 83 0.94 14.62 -3.57
N ILE A 84 0.05 13.64 -3.31
CA ILE A 84 0.32 12.58 -2.34
C ILE A 84 1.52 11.75 -2.80
N ALA A 85 1.55 11.36 -4.08
CA ALA A 85 2.64 10.58 -4.65
C ALA A 85 4.00 11.30 -4.52
N LEU A 86 4.07 12.59 -4.85
CA LEU A 86 5.28 13.39 -4.67
C LEU A 86 5.74 13.43 -3.21
N SER A 87 4.80 13.61 -2.28
CA SER A 87 5.10 13.63 -0.84
C SER A 87 5.64 12.29 -0.35
N LEU A 88 5.02 11.17 -0.77
CA LEU A 88 5.48 9.83 -0.41
C LEU A 88 6.81 9.47 -1.10
N MET A 89 7.03 9.92 -2.34
CA MET A 89 8.28 9.73 -3.07
C MET A 89 9.45 10.40 -2.35
N GLU A 90 9.24 11.59 -1.81
CA GLU A 90 10.25 12.29 -0.99
C GLU A 90 10.58 11.50 0.28
N LEU A 91 9.58 11.01 1.02
CA LEU A 91 9.77 10.20 2.22
C LEU A 91 10.45 8.86 1.92
N THR A 92 10.05 8.20 0.82
CA THR A 92 10.65 6.93 0.40
C THR A 92 12.12 7.10 0.00
N SER A 93 12.46 8.18 -0.70
CA SER A 93 13.85 8.45 -1.12
C SER A 93 14.75 8.73 0.08
N SER A 94 14.20 9.32 1.14
CA SER A 94 14.92 9.62 2.38
C SER A 94 15.13 8.37 3.24
N MET A 95 14.11 7.51 3.34
CA MET A 95 14.11 6.34 4.21
C MET A 95 13.57 5.11 3.47
N PRO A 96 14.36 4.47 2.60
CA PRO A 96 13.95 3.29 1.82
C PRO A 96 13.89 2.04 2.70
N THR A 97 12.75 1.78 3.31
CA THR A 97 12.53 0.62 4.18
C THR A 97 11.21 -0.08 3.86
N SER A 98 11.18 -1.42 4.03
CA SER A 98 9.96 -2.22 3.88
C SER A 98 8.87 -1.88 4.91
N ALA A 99 9.23 -1.20 5.99
CA ALA A 99 8.31 -0.69 7.00
C ALA A 99 7.44 0.49 6.48
N GLY A 100 7.94 1.26 5.51
CA GLY A 100 7.19 2.31 4.82
C GLY A 100 6.63 3.39 5.75
N VAL A 101 5.36 3.72 5.58
CA VAL A 101 4.70 4.89 6.19
C VAL A 101 4.79 4.94 7.73
N TYR A 102 4.74 3.80 8.42
CA TYR A 102 4.82 3.84 9.88
C TYR A 102 6.24 4.12 10.38
N HIS A 103 7.25 3.68 9.64
CA HIS A 103 8.64 4.02 9.93
C HIS A 103 8.88 5.52 9.75
N TRP A 104 8.46 6.08 8.61
CA TRP A 104 8.62 7.51 8.32
C TRP A 104 7.92 8.37 9.37
N SER A 105 6.66 8.04 9.69
CA SER A 105 5.90 8.79 10.69
C SER A 105 6.53 8.71 12.08
N ALA A 106 7.06 7.55 12.49
CA ALA A 106 7.72 7.38 13.77
C ALA A 106 9.05 8.13 13.84
N ALA A 107 9.89 8.04 12.79
CA ALA A 107 11.17 8.73 12.72
C ALA A 107 11.01 10.25 12.80
N LEU A 108 10.06 10.80 12.02
CA LEU A 108 9.81 12.24 11.95
C LEU A 108 9.11 12.80 13.19
N ALA A 109 8.31 12.00 13.92
CA ALA A 109 7.58 12.44 15.11
C ALA A 109 8.48 12.77 16.31
N GLY A 110 9.72 12.28 16.30
CA GLY A 110 10.70 12.47 17.36
C GLY A 110 10.44 11.61 18.59
N PRO A 111 11.39 11.53 19.55
CA PRO A 111 11.44 10.51 20.58
C PRO A 111 10.17 10.41 21.45
N LYS A 112 9.53 11.55 21.74
CA LYS A 112 8.35 11.60 22.61
C LYS A 112 7.13 10.94 22.01
N TYR A 113 6.91 11.11 20.68
CA TYR A 113 5.69 10.68 20.01
C TYR A 113 5.92 9.54 19.01
N SER A 114 7.19 9.17 18.75
CA SER A 114 7.60 8.16 17.78
C SER A 114 6.79 6.85 17.91
N LYS A 115 6.73 6.29 19.12
CA LYS A 115 6.05 5.01 19.36
C LYS A 115 4.56 5.05 19.09
N ILE A 116 3.85 6.04 19.62
CA ILE A 116 2.39 6.10 19.45
C ILE A 116 2.00 6.42 18.00
N ILE A 117 2.70 7.37 17.36
CA ILE A 117 2.42 7.74 15.98
C ILE A 117 2.76 6.58 15.03
N GLY A 118 3.92 5.94 15.18
CA GLY A 118 4.28 4.76 14.38
C GLY A 118 3.31 3.61 14.57
N PHE A 119 2.86 3.34 15.80
CA PHE A 119 1.87 2.31 16.10
C PHE A 119 0.53 2.57 15.41
N MET A 120 -0.02 3.78 15.58
CA MET A 120 -1.29 4.16 14.95
C MET A 120 -1.22 4.12 13.42
N THR A 121 -0.17 4.72 12.84
CA THR A 121 0.05 4.70 11.38
C THR A 121 0.19 3.29 10.85
N GLY A 122 0.94 2.42 11.54
CA GLY A 122 1.16 1.04 11.13
C GLY A 122 -0.14 0.23 11.12
N TYR A 123 -0.96 0.35 12.15
CA TYR A 123 -2.27 -0.32 12.16
C TYR A 123 -3.21 0.23 11.08
N MET A 124 -3.28 1.55 10.89
CA MET A 124 -4.07 2.13 9.80
C MET A 124 -3.64 1.57 8.43
N ASN A 125 -2.34 1.48 8.20
CA ASN A 125 -1.78 0.95 6.96
C ASN A 125 -2.07 -0.55 6.78
N VAL A 126 -1.77 -1.38 7.78
CA VAL A 126 -1.98 -2.84 7.72
C VAL A 126 -3.46 -3.18 7.59
N LEU A 127 -4.34 -2.56 8.38
CA LEU A 127 -5.79 -2.78 8.29
C LEU A 127 -6.33 -2.29 6.94
N GLY A 128 -5.91 -1.11 6.47
CA GLY A 128 -6.27 -0.60 5.16
C GLY A 128 -5.92 -1.60 4.06
N TRP A 129 -4.67 -2.02 3.95
CA TRP A 129 -4.25 -2.99 2.93
C TRP A 129 -4.97 -4.34 3.05
N THR A 130 -5.28 -4.80 4.26
CA THR A 130 -6.03 -6.05 4.48
C THR A 130 -7.46 -5.94 3.97
N LEU A 131 -8.14 -4.80 4.22
CA LEU A 131 -9.47 -4.53 3.70
C LEU A 131 -9.46 -4.41 2.16
N GLY A 132 -8.44 -3.72 1.60
CA GLY A 132 -8.24 -3.60 0.16
C GLY A 132 -8.04 -4.95 -0.52
N LEU A 133 -7.25 -5.81 0.08
CA LEU A 133 -7.02 -7.16 -0.43
C LEU A 133 -8.30 -8.00 -0.43
N ALA A 134 -9.10 -7.95 0.64
CA ALA A 134 -10.38 -8.64 0.71
C ALA A 134 -11.35 -8.13 -0.38
N SER A 135 -11.33 -6.83 -0.68
CA SER A 135 -12.14 -6.25 -1.76
C SER A 135 -11.71 -6.72 -3.15
N LEU A 136 -10.40 -6.83 -3.40
CA LEU A 136 -9.87 -7.33 -4.67
C LEU A 136 -10.33 -8.76 -4.96
N PHE A 137 -10.35 -9.63 -3.95
CA PHE A 137 -10.85 -11.00 -4.13
C PHE A 137 -12.33 -11.05 -4.47
N ALA A 138 -13.14 -10.18 -3.90
CA ALA A 138 -14.55 -10.10 -4.27
C ALA A 138 -14.75 -9.53 -5.67
N VAL A 139 -13.98 -8.51 -6.07
CA VAL A 139 -14.00 -7.97 -7.45
C VAL A 139 -13.61 -9.07 -8.44
N THR A 140 -12.56 -9.84 -8.18
CA THR A 140 -12.18 -10.98 -9.03
C THR A 140 -13.28 -12.04 -9.10
N GLY A 141 -13.95 -12.33 -8.00
CA GLY A 141 -15.14 -13.19 -7.99
C GLY A 141 -16.29 -12.66 -8.84
N LEU A 142 -16.53 -11.34 -8.80
CA LEU A 142 -17.51 -10.67 -9.66
C LEU A 142 -17.11 -10.72 -11.15
N GLU A 143 -15.84 -10.56 -11.47
CA GLU A 143 -15.31 -10.67 -12.85
C GLU A 143 -15.55 -12.08 -13.42
N ILE A 144 -15.20 -13.12 -12.65
CA ILE A 144 -15.40 -14.52 -13.07
C ILE A 144 -16.89 -14.82 -13.24
N THR A 145 -17.72 -14.54 -12.24
CA THR A 145 -19.17 -14.72 -12.34
C THR A 145 -19.75 -13.84 -13.44
N GLY A 146 -19.15 -12.64 -13.70
CA GLY A 146 -19.40 -11.71 -14.77
C GLY A 146 -19.22 -12.33 -16.15
N LEU A 147 -18.13 -12.98 -16.39
CA LEU A 147 -17.83 -13.65 -17.67
C LEU A 147 -18.73 -14.86 -17.95
N TYR A 148 -19.15 -15.61 -16.95
CA TYR A 148 -20.05 -16.75 -17.09
C TYR A 148 -21.48 -16.31 -17.49
N SER A 149 -22.26 -15.24 -17.02
CA SER A 149 -23.59 -14.86 -17.47
C SER A 149 -23.64 -14.39 -18.92
N LEU A 150 -22.51 -14.01 -19.54
CA LEU A 150 -22.48 -13.74 -20.96
C LEU A 150 -23.00 -14.95 -21.79
N TRP A 151 -22.64 -16.14 -21.34
CA TRP A 151 -23.02 -17.38 -22.05
C TRP A 151 -24.25 -18.08 -21.49
N HIS A 152 -24.68 -17.71 -20.28
CA HIS A 152 -25.82 -18.31 -19.58
C HIS A 152 -26.76 -17.19 -19.03
N PRO A 153 -27.56 -16.55 -19.85
CA PRO A 153 -28.42 -15.42 -19.45
C PRO A 153 -29.42 -15.74 -18.32
N GLU A 154 -29.79 -17.02 -18.16
CA GLU A 154 -30.69 -17.51 -17.11
C GLU A 154 -30.03 -17.64 -15.74
N TYR A 155 -28.74 -17.46 -15.64
CA TYR A 155 -28.04 -17.60 -14.37
C TYR A 155 -28.20 -16.34 -13.53
N GLU A 156 -28.75 -16.45 -12.35
CA GLU A 156 -28.77 -15.42 -11.32
C GLU A 156 -27.58 -15.60 -10.39
N SER A 157 -26.63 -14.67 -10.41
CA SER A 157 -25.50 -14.68 -9.48
C SER A 157 -25.96 -14.37 -8.06
N LYS A 158 -25.68 -15.29 -7.15
CA LYS A 158 -25.89 -15.08 -5.71
C LYS A 158 -24.58 -14.68 -5.04
N THR A 159 -24.65 -13.92 -3.97
CA THR A 159 -23.47 -13.43 -3.23
C THR A 159 -22.52 -14.54 -2.79
N TRP A 160 -23.04 -15.72 -2.46
CA TRP A 160 -22.22 -16.86 -2.09
C TRP A 160 -21.43 -17.46 -3.29
N HIS A 161 -21.92 -17.35 -4.52
CA HIS A 161 -21.16 -17.75 -5.72
C HIS A 161 -19.91 -16.88 -5.85
N VAL A 162 -20.06 -15.57 -5.72
CA VAL A 162 -18.94 -14.61 -5.77
C VAL A 162 -17.92 -14.90 -4.67
N PHE A 163 -18.40 -15.19 -3.45
CA PHE A 163 -17.52 -15.55 -2.34
C PHE A 163 -16.79 -16.87 -2.58
N VAL A 164 -17.50 -17.93 -2.98
CA VAL A 164 -16.88 -19.25 -3.22
C VAL A 164 -15.87 -19.18 -4.36
N VAL A 165 -16.22 -18.51 -5.46
CA VAL A 165 -15.32 -18.34 -6.59
C VAL A 165 -14.11 -17.48 -6.21
N GLY A 166 -14.31 -16.36 -5.51
CA GLY A 166 -13.24 -15.53 -4.99
C GLY A 166 -12.36 -16.26 -3.97
N PHE A 167 -12.94 -17.09 -3.11
CA PHE A 167 -12.22 -17.94 -2.16
C PHE A 167 -11.40 -19.04 -2.85
N LEU A 168 -12.01 -19.74 -3.82
CA LEU A 168 -11.30 -20.76 -4.61
C LEU A 168 -10.18 -20.12 -5.40
N PHE A 169 -10.41 -18.94 -5.96
CA PHE A 169 -9.39 -18.16 -6.65
C PHE A 169 -8.25 -17.75 -5.69
N LEU A 170 -8.57 -17.24 -4.51
CA LEU A 170 -7.59 -16.95 -3.47
C LEU A 170 -6.78 -18.20 -3.11
N THR A 171 -7.46 -19.33 -2.89
CA THR A 171 -6.81 -20.60 -2.56
C THR A 171 -5.94 -21.08 -3.71
N ALA A 172 -6.41 -20.96 -4.96
CA ALA A 172 -5.64 -21.26 -6.16
C ALA A 172 -4.41 -20.36 -6.30
N LEU A 173 -4.51 -19.06 -6.03
CA LEU A 173 -3.37 -18.13 -6.01
C LEU A 173 -2.33 -18.51 -4.95
N PHE A 174 -2.74 -19.08 -3.82
CA PHE A 174 -1.80 -19.62 -2.84
C PHE A 174 -1.07 -20.87 -3.35
N TYR A 175 -1.72 -21.65 -4.20
CA TYR A 175 -1.19 -22.93 -4.72
C TYR A 175 -0.50 -22.79 -6.08
N VAL A 176 -0.96 -21.83 -6.91
CA VAL A 176 -0.58 -21.71 -8.34
C VAL A 176 0.52 -20.65 -8.53
N ALA A 177 1.65 -20.86 -7.91
CA ALA A 177 2.88 -20.49 -8.61
C ALA A 177 3.16 -21.42 -9.85
N GLY A 178 2.21 -22.27 -10.25
CA GLY A 178 2.51 -23.34 -11.19
C GLY A 178 1.56 -23.73 -12.34
N SER A 179 0.29 -23.32 -12.40
CA SER A 179 -0.59 -23.71 -13.55
C SER A 179 -1.83 -22.85 -13.73
N LEU A 180 -1.79 -21.97 -14.73
CA LEU A 180 -2.87 -21.03 -15.10
C LEU A 180 -3.97 -21.66 -15.99
N ASP A 181 -3.81 -22.86 -16.51
CA ASP A 181 -4.60 -23.39 -17.62
C ASP A 181 -5.98 -23.98 -17.27
N THR A 182 -6.32 -24.09 -15.97
CA THR A 182 -7.53 -24.81 -15.54
C THR A 182 -8.68 -23.92 -15.04
N ILE A 183 -8.55 -22.59 -15.03
CA ILE A 183 -9.50 -21.69 -14.31
C ILE A 183 -10.53 -21.00 -15.24
N LEU A 184 -10.53 -21.29 -16.54
CA LEU A 184 -11.30 -20.56 -17.54
C LEU A 184 -12.69 -21.17 -17.83
N ALA A 185 -13.56 -21.29 -16.83
CA ALA A 185 -14.97 -21.52 -17.14
C ALA A 185 -15.85 -20.93 -16.05
N ALA A 186 -16.58 -19.85 -16.37
CA ALA A 186 -17.92 -19.57 -15.89
C ALA A 186 -18.38 -18.20 -15.40
N ASN A 187 -19.30 -17.58 -15.57
CA ASN A 187 -20.50 -16.76 -15.74
C ASN A 187 -20.85 -15.48 -14.90
N PRO A 188 -21.72 -14.55 -15.31
CA PRO A 188 -21.62 -13.10 -15.18
C PRO A 188 -22.54 -12.43 -14.13
N THR A 189 -21.94 -11.72 -13.23
CA THR A 189 -22.53 -10.55 -12.55
C THR A 189 -21.62 -9.34 -12.67
N PHE A 190 -20.95 -9.23 -13.79
CA PHE A 190 -19.99 -8.16 -14.03
C PHE A 190 -20.57 -7.19 -15.06
N PRO A 191 -21.02 -5.96 -14.66
CA PRO A 191 -21.74 -5.03 -15.56
C PRO A 191 -20.96 -4.65 -16.81
N VAL A 192 -19.63 -4.63 -16.70
CA VAL A 192 -18.74 -4.36 -17.83
C VAL A 192 -18.94 -5.39 -18.94
N ALA A 193 -19.19 -6.65 -18.60
CA ALA A 193 -19.46 -7.68 -19.58
C ALA A 193 -20.78 -7.41 -20.35
N SER A 194 -21.82 -6.97 -19.65
CA SER A 194 -23.11 -6.61 -20.26
C SER A 194 -23.01 -5.36 -21.13
N ILE A 195 -22.24 -4.36 -20.71
CA ILE A 195 -21.98 -3.14 -21.50
C ILE A 195 -21.17 -3.49 -22.75
N MET A 196 -20.16 -4.34 -22.62
CA MET A 196 -19.37 -4.80 -23.76
C MET A 196 -20.19 -5.65 -24.71
N ASP A 197 -21.08 -6.52 -24.21
CA ASP A 197 -21.99 -7.32 -25.06
C ASP A 197 -22.93 -6.42 -25.85
N SER A 198 -23.51 -5.40 -25.21
CA SER A 198 -24.36 -4.42 -25.90
C SER A 198 -23.60 -3.48 -26.84
N ALA A 199 -22.33 -3.16 -26.55
CA ALA A 199 -21.50 -2.28 -27.36
C ALA A 199 -20.93 -2.98 -28.60
N PHE A 200 -20.55 -4.23 -28.49
CA PHE A 200 -19.94 -5.01 -29.58
C PHE A 200 -20.97 -5.80 -30.37
N GLU A 201 -22.20 -5.98 -29.86
CA GLU A 201 -23.24 -6.87 -30.42
C GLU A 201 -22.68 -8.29 -30.71
N ASN A 202 -21.59 -8.66 -30.04
CA ASN A 202 -20.86 -9.91 -30.24
C ASN A 202 -20.30 -10.46 -28.91
N LYS A 203 -20.89 -11.56 -28.46
CA LYS A 203 -20.51 -12.22 -27.21
C LYS A 203 -19.03 -12.61 -27.14
N ASN A 204 -18.43 -13.01 -28.27
CA ASN A 204 -17.01 -13.37 -28.32
C ASN A 204 -16.11 -12.15 -28.07
N ALA A 205 -16.46 -11.00 -28.64
CA ALA A 205 -15.69 -9.77 -28.42
C ALA A 205 -15.85 -9.26 -26.98
N ALA A 206 -17.06 -9.29 -26.43
CA ALA A 206 -17.33 -8.95 -25.04
C ALA A 206 -16.57 -9.86 -24.06
N PHE A 207 -16.58 -11.17 -24.33
CA PHE A 207 -15.83 -12.15 -23.56
C PHE A 207 -14.30 -11.90 -23.62
N ALA A 208 -13.77 -11.67 -24.84
CA ALA A 208 -12.33 -11.39 -24.98
C ALA A 208 -11.88 -10.15 -24.19
N CYS A 209 -12.66 -9.06 -24.24
CA CYS A 209 -12.37 -7.85 -23.47
C CYS A 209 -12.49 -8.10 -21.96
N GLY A 210 -13.53 -8.78 -21.50
CA GLY A 210 -13.69 -9.17 -20.11
C GLY A 210 -12.58 -10.09 -19.62
N LEU A 211 -12.12 -11.01 -20.46
CA LEU A 211 -10.98 -11.88 -20.16
C LEU A 211 -9.67 -11.09 -19.98
N ILE A 212 -9.44 -10.06 -20.81
CA ILE A 212 -8.27 -9.18 -20.65
C ILE A 212 -8.31 -8.47 -19.30
N ILE A 213 -9.48 -7.96 -18.89
CA ILE A 213 -9.66 -7.32 -17.57
C ILE A 213 -9.37 -8.32 -16.45
N PHE A 214 -9.96 -9.50 -16.53
CA PHE A 214 -9.73 -10.58 -15.56
C PHE A 214 -8.25 -10.98 -15.47
N LEU A 215 -7.59 -11.22 -16.59
CA LEU A 215 -6.17 -11.59 -16.62
C LEU A 215 -5.27 -10.49 -16.02
N ALA A 216 -5.67 -9.22 -16.12
CA ALA A 216 -4.94 -8.12 -15.50
C ALA A 216 -5.21 -8.00 -13.98
N SER A 217 -6.36 -8.44 -13.48
CA SER A 217 -6.67 -8.43 -12.05
C SER A 217 -5.89 -9.47 -11.25
N LEU A 218 -5.45 -10.58 -11.89
CA LEU A 218 -4.68 -11.65 -11.26
C LEU A 218 -3.36 -11.14 -10.66
N PRO A 219 -2.43 -10.57 -11.45
CA PRO A 219 -1.17 -10.07 -10.92
C PRO A 219 -1.38 -8.89 -9.95
N CYS A 220 -2.44 -8.10 -10.08
CA CYS A 220 -2.82 -7.06 -9.11
C CYS A 220 -3.09 -7.67 -7.72
N SER A 221 -3.90 -8.72 -7.68
CA SER A 221 -4.24 -9.42 -6.42
C SER A 221 -2.99 -10.02 -5.77
N ILE A 222 -2.08 -10.61 -6.56
CA ILE A 222 -0.79 -11.12 -6.08
C ILE A 222 0.06 -9.97 -5.52
N GLY A 223 0.15 -8.85 -6.22
CA GLY A 223 0.89 -7.67 -5.79
C GLY A 223 0.36 -7.08 -4.49
N ALA A 224 -0.95 -6.95 -4.36
CA ALA A 224 -1.61 -6.50 -3.14
C ALA A 224 -1.36 -7.46 -1.96
N GLN A 225 -1.41 -8.78 -2.21
CA GLN A 225 -1.09 -9.79 -1.20
C GLN A 225 0.34 -9.63 -0.70
N ILE A 226 1.33 -9.57 -1.60
CA ILE A 226 2.74 -9.39 -1.25
C ILE A 226 2.94 -8.11 -0.42
N THR A 227 2.34 -7.00 -0.82
CA THR A 227 2.42 -5.72 -0.11
C THR A 227 1.85 -5.84 1.29
N THR A 228 0.63 -6.38 1.44
CA THR A 228 -0.06 -6.54 2.72
C THR A 228 0.74 -7.44 3.67
N VAL A 229 1.26 -8.55 3.16
CA VAL A 229 2.07 -9.49 3.94
C VAL A 229 3.39 -8.86 4.41
N ARG A 230 4.08 -8.13 3.55
CA ARG A 230 5.33 -7.45 3.91
C ARG A 230 5.11 -6.35 4.94
N CYS A 231 4.07 -5.54 4.80
CA CYS A 231 3.69 -4.54 5.81
C CYS A 231 3.36 -5.20 7.15
N THR A 232 2.58 -6.28 7.14
CA THR A 232 2.19 -7.02 8.34
C THR A 232 3.40 -7.66 9.02
N TRP A 233 4.28 -8.28 8.25
CA TRP A 233 5.50 -8.89 8.75
C TRP A 233 6.45 -7.86 9.39
N SER A 234 6.73 -6.74 8.69
CA SER A 234 7.56 -5.67 9.25
C SER A 234 6.98 -5.13 10.56
N PHE A 235 5.67 -4.98 10.62
CA PHE A 235 4.96 -4.50 11.81
C PHE A 235 4.96 -5.52 12.96
N ALA A 236 4.88 -6.82 12.63
CA ALA A 236 5.06 -7.92 13.59
C ALA A 236 6.50 -7.96 14.12
N ARG A 237 7.51 -7.77 13.26
CA ARG A 237 8.92 -7.72 13.65
C ARG A 237 9.20 -6.65 14.71
N ASP A 238 8.52 -5.51 14.60
CA ASP A 238 8.66 -4.40 15.55
C ASP A 238 7.80 -4.59 16.83
N GLY A 239 7.12 -5.73 16.97
CA GLY A 239 6.39 -6.10 18.18
C GLY A 239 4.99 -5.48 18.30
N ALA A 240 4.40 -4.98 17.20
CA ALA A 240 3.13 -4.29 17.24
C ALA A 240 1.88 -5.22 17.29
N LEU A 241 1.97 -6.40 16.68
CA LEU A 241 0.85 -7.33 16.60
C LEU A 241 0.75 -8.22 17.85
N PRO A 242 -0.44 -8.73 18.17
CA PRO A 242 -0.57 -9.88 19.07
C PRO A 242 0.24 -11.05 18.50
N PHE A 243 0.93 -11.80 19.37
CA PHE A 243 1.80 -12.91 18.95
C PHE A 243 2.88 -12.53 17.93
N SER A 244 3.42 -11.32 18.02
CA SER A 244 4.44 -10.77 17.13
C SER A 244 5.63 -11.72 16.90
N SER A 245 6.14 -12.37 17.92
CA SER A 245 7.26 -13.34 17.83
C SER A 245 6.96 -14.55 16.94
N TYR A 246 5.69 -14.89 16.77
CA TYR A 246 5.26 -15.97 15.88
C TYR A 246 5.16 -15.49 14.41
N PHE A 247 4.57 -14.31 14.18
CA PHE A 247 4.33 -13.79 12.84
C PHE A 247 5.55 -13.10 12.22
N ALA A 248 6.52 -12.68 13.03
CA ALA A 248 7.79 -12.10 12.56
C ALA A 248 8.77 -13.12 11.96
N LYS A 249 8.54 -14.42 12.14
CA LYS A 249 9.45 -15.46 11.63
C LYS A 249 9.36 -15.61 10.13
N VAL A 250 10.53 -15.59 9.47
CA VAL A 250 10.70 -15.88 8.04
C VAL A 250 10.99 -17.37 7.88
N ASP A 251 10.47 -17.99 6.84
CA ASP A 251 10.79 -19.38 6.49
C ASP A 251 12.18 -19.45 5.85
N GLU A 252 13.07 -20.24 6.43
CA GLU A 252 14.47 -20.35 6.00
C GLU A 252 14.63 -20.94 4.59
N LYS A 253 13.68 -21.78 4.16
CA LYS A 253 13.74 -22.42 2.83
C LYS A 253 13.36 -21.48 1.69
N ASN A 254 12.26 -20.73 1.89
CA ASN A 254 11.67 -19.90 0.85
C ASN A 254 11.99 -18.41 1.03
N VAL A 255 12.66 -18.04 2.13
CA VAL A 255 13.00 -16.64 2.49
C VAL A 255 11.77 -15.71 2.41
N MET A 256 10.61 -16.21 2.88
CA MET A 256 9.35 -15.46 2.86
C MET A 256 8.60 -15.59 4.20
N PRO A 257 7.81 -14.58 4.59
CA PRO A 257 7.07 -14.57 5.84
C PRO A 257 5.78 -15.41 5.74
N ALA A 258 5.90 -16.74 5.59
CA ALA A 258 4.79 -17.65 5.37
C ALA A 258 3.69 -17.56 6.43
N ARG A 259 4.05 -17.34 7.72
CA ARG A 259 3.07 -17.23 8.82
C ARG A 259 2.24 -15.95 8.74
N ALA A 260 2.86 -14.82 8.37
CA ALA A 260 2.13 -13.58 8.11
C ALA A 260 1.23 -13.72 6.88
N ASN A 261 1.67 -14.47 5.86
CA ASN A 261 0.89 -14.75 4.67
C ASN A 261 -0.39 -15.53 5.00
N ILE A 262 -0.29 -16.61 5.77
CA ILE A 262 -1.45 -17.40 6.23
C ILE A 262 -2.40 -16.56 7.08
N LEU A 263 -1.89 -15.72 7.97
CA LEU A 263 -2.71 -14.81 8.78
C LEU A 263 -3.53 -13.87 7.90
N ILE A 264 -2.88 -13.20 6.95
CA ILE A 264 -3.55 -12.25 6.05
C ILE A 264 -4.57 -12.96 5.17
N ALA A 265 -4.24 -14.15 4.65
CA ALA A 265 -5.18 -14.95 3.88
C ALA A 265 -6.44 -15.32 4.69
N ALA A 266 -6.26 -15.79 5.92
CA ALA A 266 -7.37 -16.14 6.80
C ALA A 266 -8.26 -14.92 7.12
N ILE A 267 -7.65 -13.78 7.43
CA ILE A 267 -8.41 -12.53 7.71
C ILE A 267 -9.13 -12.06 6.45
N SER A 268 -8.47 -12.01 5.29
CA SER A 268 -9.09 -11.57 4.05
C SER A 268 -10.23 -12.48 3.61
N THR A 269 -10.11 -13.80 3.83
CA THR A 269 -11.19 -14.76 3.59
C THR A 269 -12.37 -14.51 4.53
N ALA A 270 -12.12 -14.29 5.81
CA ALA A 270 -13.18 -14.00 6.79
C ALA A 270 -13.90 -12.68 6.46
N LEU A 271 -13.16 -11.65 6.03
CA LEU A 271 -13.73 -10.38 5.58
C LEU A 271 -14.54 -10.55 4.29
N GLY A 272 -14.04 -11.35 3.34
CA GLY A 272 -14.78 -11.70 2.12
C GLY A 272 -16.10 -12.44 2.41
N ALA A 273 -16.15 -13.27 3.44
CA ALA A 273 -17.37 -13.96 3.86
C ALA A 273 -18.49 -12.99 4.30
N ILE A 274 -18.15 -11.77 4.74
CA ILE A 274 -19.13 -10.73 5.08
C ILE A 274 -19.97 -10.33 3.85
N TYR A 275 -19.40 -10.42 2.65
CA TYR A 275 -20.13 -10.17 1.40
C TYR A 275 -21.34 -11.08 1.21
N VAL A 276 -21.24 -12.33 1.67
CA VAL A 276 -22.35 -13.31 1.61
C VAL A 276 -23.53 -12.88 2.49
N GLY A 277 -23.22 -12.30 3.63
CA GLY A 277 -24.23 -11.85 4.60
C GLY A 277 -24.83 -10.46 4.27
N SER A 278 -24.01 -9.54 3.77
CA SER A 278 -24.42 -8.16 3.50
C SER A 278 -23.49 -7.46 2.52
N THR A 279 -24.00 -7.13 1.33
CA THR A 279 -23.29 -6.31 0.34
C THR A 279 -23.03 -4.88 0.84
N ILE A 280 -23.93 -4.33 1.67
CA ILE A 280 -23.78 -3.01 2.27
C ILE A 280 -22.59 -3.00 3.24
N ALA A 281 -22.50 -4.00 4.12
CA ALA A 281 -21.39 -4.11 5.05
C ALA A 281 -20.07 -4.30 4.29
N PHE A 282 -20.06 -5.09 3.22
CA PHE A 282 -18.88 -5.28 2.40
C PHE A 282 -18.43 -3.99 1.70
N ASN A 283 -19.36 -3.23 1.10
CA ASN A 283 -19.04 -1.95 0.47
C ASN A 283 -18.46 -0.95 1.49
N ALA A 284 -18.93 -0.96 2.72
CA ALA A 284 -18.35 -0.16 3.80
C ALA A 284 -16.90 -0.59 4.14
N LEU A 285 -16.58 -1.90 4.09
CA LEU A 285 -15.22 -2.40 4.26
C LEU A 285 -14.31 -1.93 3.12
N VAL A 286 -14.80 -2.00 1.87
CA VAL A 286 -14.06 -1.53 0.68
C VAL A 286 -13.74 -0.04 0.78
N ALA A 287 -14.73 0.80 1.09
CA ALA A 287 -14.51 2.24 1.26
C ALA A 287 -13.58 2.55 2.45
N SER A 288 -13.63 1.73 3.51
CA SER A 288 -12.73 1.86 4.66
C SER A 288 -11.27 1.59 4.30
N TYR A 289 -10.97 0.78 3.27
CA TYR A 289 -9.62 0.66 2.73
C TYR A 289 -9.06 2.02 2.30
N ALA A 290 -9.81 2.76 1.49
CA ALA A 290 -9.39 4.08 1.01
C ALA A 290 -9.16 5.04 2.18
N VAL A 291 -10.09 5.11 3.14
CA VAL A 291 -10.00 6.00 4.30
C VAL A 291 -8.80 5.64 5.19
N MET A 292 -8.58 4.37 5.49
CA MET A 292 -7.51 3.96 6.41
C MET A 292 -6.12 4.07 5.76
N SER A 293 -5.98 3.68 4.48
CA SER A 293 -4.70 3.80 3.77
C SER A 293 -4.31 5.26 3.58
N THR A 294 -5.23 6.12 3.11
CA THR A 294 -4.95 7.55 2.94
C THR A 294 -4.72 8.25 4.28
N THR A 295 -5.42 7.85 5.36
CA THR A 295 -5.13 8.35 6.72
C THR A 295 -3.72 8.00 7.15
N SER A 296 -3.22 6.79 6.85
CA SER A 296 -1.84 6.41 7.17
C SER A 296 -0.82 7.30 6.42
N TYR A 297 -1.08 7.60 5.15
CA TYR A 297 -0.26 8.53 4.36
C TYR A 297 -0.34 9.96 4.92
N GLY A 298 -1.55 10.39 5.27
CA GLY A 298 -1.82 11.70 5.87
C GLY A 298 -1.09 11.90 7.19
N ILE A 299 -1.00 10.88 8.04
CA ILE A 299 -0.23 10.95 9.30
C ILE A 299 1.26 11.16 8.98
N ALA A 300 1.84 10.41 8.05
CA ALA A 300 3.26 10.55 7.70
C ALA A 300 3.56 11.92 7.09
N ILE A 301 2.75 12.37 6.10
CA ILE A 301 2.87 13.69 5.47
C ILE A 301 2.64 14.80 6.49
N GLY A 302 1.62 14.67 7.34
CA GLY A 302 1.28 15.63 8.37
C GLY A 302 2.40 15.80 9.40
N VAL A 303 2.97 14.72 9.91
CA VAL A 303 4.13 14.80 10.82
C VAL A 303 5.31 15.50 10.15
N HIS A 304 5.59 15.20 8.88
CA HIS A 304 6.63 15.87 8.10
C HIS A 304 6.35 17.38 7.97
N LEU A 305 5.11 17.75 7.67
CA LEU A 305 4.67 19.14 7.54
C LEU A 305 4.74 19.89 8.88
N PHE A 306 4.19 19.32 9.97
CA PHE A 306 4.16 19.95 11.30
C PHE A 306 5.55 20.07 11.94
N THR A 307 6.51 19.23 11.55
CA THR A 307 7.91 19.38 11.96
C THR A 307 8.67 20.40 11.11
N GLY A 308 7.97 21.15 10.24
CA GLY A 308 8.53 22.17 9.37
C GLY A 308 9.48 21.61 8.31
N ARG A 309 9.36 20.32 7.98
CA ARG A 309 10.21 19.57 7.03
C ARG A 309 11.71 19.52 7.41
N LYS A 310 12.05 19.90 8.64
CA LYS A 310 13.43 20.04 9.13
C LYS A 310 14.02 18.75 9.72
N ARG A 311 13.23 17.69 9.86
CA ARG A 311 13.65 16.43 10.49
C ARG A 311 13.93 15.30 9.50
N MET A 312 13.90 15.57 8.23
CA MET A 312 14.15 14.58 7.20
C MET A 312 15.57 14.74 6.65
N ILE A 313 16.29 13.64 6.53
CA ILE A 313 17.57 13.60 5.84
C ILE A 313 17.24 13.60 4.34
N PRO A 314 17.72 14.57 3.55
CA PRO A 314 17.41 14.60 2.12
C PRO A 314 17.88 13.34 1.41
N GLY A 315 16.97 12.68 0.70
CA GLY A 315 17.29 11.56 -0.19
C GLY A 315 17.66 12.07 -1.60
N TRP A 316 17.76 11.14 -2.55
CA TRP A 316 18.01 11.47 -3.96
C TRP A 316 16.90 12.30 -4.63
N PHE A 317 15.67 12.19 -4.14
CA PHE A 317 14.54 13.05 -4.49
C PHE A 317 14.14 13.90 -3.29
N HIS A 318 14.33 15.19 -3.40
CA HIS A 318 13.98 16.13 -2.36
C HIS A 318 13.39 17.41 -2.98
N MET A 319 12.21 17.80 -2.52
CA MET A 319 11.51 19.01 -3.01
C MET A 319 12.10 20.31 -2.47
N GLY A 320 13.23 20.24 -1.77
CA GLY A 320 13.88 21.39 -1.15
C GLY A 320 13.21 21.86 0.15
N ASN A 321 13.91 22.68 0.92
CA ASN A 321 13.38 23.29 2.14
C ASN A 321 12.56 24.56 1.85
N GLY A 322 12.38 24.91 0.58
CA GLY A 322 11.64 26.06 0.12
C GLY A 322 10.11 25.90 0.17
N PRO A 323 9.36 26.91 -0.29
CA PRO A 323 7.91 26.92 -0.24
C PRO A 323 7.26 25.81 -1.09
N LEU A 324 7.91 25.33 -2.14
CA LEU A 324 7.37 24.33 -3.05
C LEU A 324 7.00 23.03 -2.32
N GLY A 325 7.95 22.46 -1.57
CA GLY A 325 7.69 21.24 -0.81
C GLY A 325 6.63 21.41 0.27
N PHE A 326 6.55 22.62 0.87
CA PHE A 326 5.51 22.93 1.84
C PHE A 326 4.13 23.00 1.19
N ILE A 327 4.02 23.63 0.02
CA ILE A 327 2.77 23.74 -0.76
C ILE A 327 2.30 22.35 -1.20
N VAL A 328 3.19 21.52 -1.77
CA VAL A 328 2.86 20.15 -2.22
C VAL A 328 2.31 19.31 -1.08
N ASN A 329 3.00 19.28 0.06
CA ASN A 329 2.57 18.50 1.22
C ASN A 329 1.25 19.04 1.82
N SER A 330 1.04 20.36 1.78
CA SER A 330 -0.21 20.98 2.26
C SER A 330 -1.39 20.62 1.36
N ILE A 331 -1.23 20.68 0.04
CA ILE A 331 -2.27 20.27 -0.92
C ILE A 331 -2.61 18.80 -0.72
N ALA A 332 -1.60 17.93 -0.61
CA ALA A 332 -1.78 16.50 -0.34
C ALA A 332 -2.58 16.28 0.96
N MET A 333 -2.24 16.98 2.02
CA MET A 333 -2.92 16.86 3.32
C MET A 333 -4.38 17.32 3.27
N ILE A 334 -4.65 18.47 2.64
CA ILE A 334 -6.00 19.00 2.46
C ILE A 334 -6.83 18.02 1.64
N TYR A 335 -6.28 17.51 0.55
CA TYR A 335 -6.98 16.54 -0.29
C TYR A 335 -7.31 15.25 0.47
N ILE A 336 -6.37 14.68 1.25
CA ILE A 336 -6.63 13.49 2.09
C ILE A 336 -7.78 13.75 3.07
N VAL A 337 -7.80 14.91 3.73
CA VAL A 337 -8.89 15.23 4.68
C VAL A 337 -10.21 15.35 3.97
N VAL A 338 -10.26 16.09 2.86
CA VAL A 338 -11.48 16.31 2.07
C VAL A 338 -12.01 14.99 1.50
N SER A 339 -11.16 14.19 0.86
CA SER A 339 -11.56 12.91 0.28
C SER A 339 -12.06 11.92 1.34
N ASN A 340 -11.42 11.85 2.52
CA ASN A 340 -11.87 11.00 3.61
C ASN A 340 -13.24 11.41 4.16
N VAL A 341 -13.56 12.70 4.18
CA VAL A 341 -14.91 13.18 4.52
C VAL A 341 -15.92 12.72 3.47
N PHE A 342 -15.61 12.87 2.17
CA PHE A 342 -16.48 12.41 1.09
C PHE A 342 -16.72 10.90 1.13
N PHE A 343 -15.68 10.09 1.37
CA PHE A 343 -15.82 8.63 1.52
C PHE A 343 -16.70 8.22 2.70
N CYS A 344 -16.90 9.08 3.69
CA CYS A 344 -17.77 8.83 4.84
C CYS A 344 -19.20 9.36 4.67
N MET A 345 -19.50 10.11 3.60
CA MET A 345 -20.85 10.65 3.35
C MET A 345 -21.84 9.54 2.96
N PRO A 346 -23.15 9.68 3.32
CA PRO A 346 -24.18 8.74 2.88
C PRO A 346 -24.30 8.66 1.36
N TYR A 347 -24.69 7.49 0.85
CA TYR A 347 -24.87 7.26 -0.59
C TYR A 347 -26.12 7.96 -1.18
N SER A 348 -27.05 8.42 -0.35
CA SER A 348 -28.26 9.09 -0.79
C SER A 348 -28.51 10.40 -0.03
N VAL A 349 -29.20 11.32 -0.71
CA VAL A 349 -29.70 12.55 -0.06
C VAL A 349 -30.80 12.17 0.95
N PRO A 350 -30.93 12.88 2.09
CA PRO A 350 -31.97 12.60 3.10
C PRO A 350 -33.38 12.46 2.50
N PRO A 351 -34.18 11.52 3.01
CA PRO A 351 -33.99 10.75 4.23
C PRO A 351 -33.07 9.54 4.08
N VAL A 352 -32.07 9.42 4.94
CA VAL A 352 -31.12 8.31 4.97
C VAL A 352 -31.76 7.15 5.75
N THR A 353 -31.80 5.97 5.13
CA THR A 353 -32.26 4.72 5.74
C THR A 353 -31.09 3.81 6.11
N ALA A 354 -31.33 2.77 6.90
CA ALA A 354 -30.30 1.77 7.20
C ALA A 354 -29.73 1.09 5.93
N ALA A 355 -30.50 1.00 4.86
CA ALA A 355 -30.06 0.44 3.60
C ALA A 355 -29.23 1.41 2.74
N THR A 356 -29.41 2.72 2.90
CA THR A 356 -28.71 3.77 2.14
C THR A 356 -27.62 4.45 2.96
N MET A 357 -27.45 4.07 4.23
CA MET A 357 -26.40 4.59 5.11
C MET A 357 -25.03 4.06 4.67
N ASN A 358 -24.07 4.97 4.63
CA ASN A 358 -22.67 4.60 4.43
C ASN A 358 -22.02 4.30 5.80
N TYR A 359 -21.72 3.04 6.05
CA TYR A 359 -21.10 2.59 7.30
C TYR A 359 -19.58 2.71 7.32
N THR A 360 -18.96 3.32 6.32
CA THR A 360 -17.50 3.50 6.23
C THR A 360 -16.91 4.19 7.44
N SER A 361 -17.57 5.25 7.93
CA SER A 361 -17.14 5.96 9.14
C SER A 361 -17.17 5.05 10.37
N LEU A 362 -18.24 4.26 10.54
CA LEU A 362 -18.37 3.31 11.65
C LEU A 362 -17.27 2.27 11.63
N VAL A 363 -16.99 1.68 10.47
CA VAL A 363 -15.93 0.67 10.29
C VAL A 363 -14.56 1.28 10.54
N SER A 364 -14.24 2.39 9.85
CA SER A 364 -12.90 3.00 9.91
C SER A 364 -12.57 3.52 11.32
N TYR A 365 -13.46 4.31 11.90
CA TYR A 365 -13.24 4.86 13.25
C TYR A 365 -13.46 3.82 14.35
N GLY A 366 -14.32 2.82 14.13
CA GLY A 366 -14.46 1.68 15.02
C GLY A 366 -13.18 0.85 15.11
N LEU A 367 -12.56 0.54 13.98
CA LEU A 367 -11.27 -0.13 13.94
C LEU A 367 -10.16 0.74 14.55
N ALA A 368 -10.16 2.05 14.27
CA ALA A 368 -9.23 2.98 14.89
C ALA A 368 -9.37 2.99 16.42
N LEU A 369 -10.59 2.99 16.94
CA LEU A 369 -10.85 2.90 18.38
C LEU A 369 -10.34 1.59 18.97
N LEU A 370 -10.55 0.46 18.31
CA LEU A 370 -10.00 -0.83 18.74
C LEU A 370 -8.47 -0.82 18.78
N VAL A 371 -7.81 -0.17 17.84
CA VAL A 371 -6.35 0.03 17.85
C VAL A 371 -5.92 0.88 19.05
N VAL A 372 -6.65 1.95 19.37
CA VAL A 372 -6.39 2.77 20.55
C VAL A 372 -6.55 1.95 21.83
N ILE A 373 -7.63 1.16 21.94
CA ILE A 373 -7.85 0.27 23.10
C ILE A 373 -6.68 -0.74 23.19
N TRP A 374 -6.30 -1.36 22.09
CA TRP A 374 -5.18 -2.29 22.05
C TRP A 374 -3.85 -1.64 22.49
N TRP A 375 -3.61 -0.38 22.12
CA TRP A 375 -2.46 0.37 22.60
C TRP A 375 -2.38 0.41 24.13
N PHE A 376 -3.49 0.66 24.82
CA PHE A 376 -3.51 0.73 26.28
C PHE A 376 -3.46 -0.65 26.94
N VAL A 377 -4.07 -1.69 26.36
CA VAL A 377 -4.13 -3.04 26.94
C VAL A 377 -2.76 -3.75 26.86
N GLY A 378 -2.07 -3.68 25.75
CA GLY A 378 -0.82 -4.43 25.53
C GLY A 378 0.17 -3.79 24.58
N GLY A 379 -0.31 -3.08 23.57
CA GLY A 379 0.51 -2.53 22.49
C GLY A 379 1.65 -1.65 22.97
N LYS A 380 1.38 -0.77 23.94
CA LYS A 380 2.41 0.11 24.52
C LYS A 380 3.59 -0.65 25.14
N ARG A 381 3.37 -1.87 25.65
CA ARG A 381 4.41 -2.69 26.28
C ARG A 381 5.15 -3.54 25.26
N SER A 382 4.45 -4.07 24.26
CA SER A 382 5.02 -4.99 23.26
C SER A 382 5.69 -4.24 22.11
N TYR A 383 5.16 -3.10 21.70
CA TYR A 383 5.69 -2.35 20.57
C TYR A 383 6.96 -1.59 20.93
N LYS A 384 8.04 -1.98 20.30
CA LYS A 384 9.36 -1.37 20.50
C LYS A 384 9.58 -0.09 19.69
N GLY A 385 8.77 0.12 18.66
CA GLY A 385 8.97 1.13 17.62
C GLY A 385 9.80 0.57 16.47
N PRO A 386 9.85 1.28 15.33
CA PRO A 386 10.71 0.89 14.22
C PRO A 386 12.17 0.94 14.69
N ARG A 387 12.99 0.00 14.21
CA ARG A 387 14.42 -0.02 14.50
C ARG A 387 15.05 1.18 13.81
N LEU A 388 15.57 2.10 14.57
CA LEU A 388 16.38 3.23 14.11
C LEU A 388 17.80 2.99 14.57
N SER A 389 18.79 3.04 13.66
CA SER A 389 20.19 2.92 14.07
C SER A 389 20.63 4.14 14.87
N SER A 390 21.70 4.00 15.65
CA SER A 390 22.32 5.11 16.35
C SER A 390 22.77 6.22 15.39
N GLN A 391 23.27 5.86 14.22
CA GLN A 391 23.67 6.82 13.18
C GLN A 391 22.48 7.62 12.64
N THR A 392 21.33 6.97 12.38
CA THR A 392 20.12 7.68 11.95
C THR A 392 19.58 8.58 13.05
N LEU A 393 19.65 8.15 14.32
CA LEU A 393 19.24 8.97 15.46
C LEU A 393 20.16 10.18 15.63
N GLU A 394 21.47 10.01 15.54
CA GLU A 394 22.44 11.09 15.60
C GLU A 394 22.27 12.08 14.45
N ALA A 395 22.06 11.59 13.21
CA ALA A 395 21.79 12.44 12.07
C ALA A 395 20.48 13.24 12.22
N LEU A 396 19.42 12.63 12.73
CA LEU A 396 18.16 13.31 13.04
C LEU A 396 18.28 14.29 14.20
N GLU A 397 19.15 14.01 15.19
CA GLU A 397 19.46 14.91 16.29
C GLU A 397 20.40 16.05 15.86
N GLY A 398 21.39 15.76 15.01
CA GLY A 398 22.26 16.77 14.38
C GLY A 398 21.47 17.79 13.57
N VAL A 399 20.52 17.36 12.75
CA VAL A 399 19.59 18.25 12.04
C VAL A 399 18.78 19.12 13.00
N ARG A 400 18.47 18.60 14.21
CA ARG A 400 17.80 19.41 15.26
C ARG A 400 18.70 20.49 15.87
N VAL A 401 19.95 20.18 16.12
CA VAL A 401 20.90 21.12 16.74
C VAL A 401 21.12 22.30 15.79
N ASP A 402 21.35 22.01 14.50
CA ASP A 402 21.57 23.04 13.49
C ASP A 402 20.34 23.94 13.29
N SER A 403 19.12 23.36 13.36
CA SER A 403 17.89 24.17 13.27
C SER A 403 17.67 25.09 14.47
N ARG A 404 18.28 24.79 15.64
CA ARG A 404 18.23 25.66 16.84
C ARG A 404 19.32 26.72 16.84
N SER A 405 20.46 26.44 16.22
CA SER A 405 21.61 27.36 16.15
C SER A 405 21.52 28.39 15.05
N GLY A 406 20.50 28.31 14.18
CA GLY A 406 20.34 29.25 13.06
C GLY A 406 21.41 29.14 11.98
N LEU A 407 22.25 28.13 12.03
CA LEU A 407 23.25 27.84 11.01
C LEU A 407 22.55 27.21 9.80
N GLU A 408 22.42 27.98 8.73
CA GLU A 408 22.04 27.43 7.42
C GLU A 408 23.11 26.42 7.00
N LEU A 409 22.72 25.18 6.77
CA LEU A 409 23.54 24.24 6.01
C LEU A 409 23.81 24.91 4.65
N LYS A 410 25.06 25.28 4.39
CA LYS A 410 25.46 25.81 3.08
C LYS A 410 25.05 24.78 2.03
N ASP A 411 24.22 25.22 1.09
CA ASP A 411 23.97 24.50 -0.15
C ASP A 411 25.29 24.06 -0.75
N GLY A 412 25.56 22.76 -0.74
CA GLY A 412 26.72 22.22 -1.47
C GLY A 412 27.45 21.04 -0.86
N ASP A 413 27.23 20.64 0.38
CA ASP A 413 27.95 19.51 0.93
C ASP A 413 27.16 18.19 0.81
N SER A 414 27.16 17.62 -0.42
CA SER A 414 26.66 16.29 -0.74
C SER A 414 27.56 15.16 -0.20
N THR A 415 28.39 15.44 0.80
CA THR A 415 29.45 14.52 1.31
C THR A 415 28.95 13.48 2.31
N VAL A 416 27.70 13.56 2.80
CA VAL A 416 27.17 12.56 3.75
C VAL A 416 26.79 11.24 3.06
N TYR A 417 26.64 11.20 1.73
CA TYR A 417 26.38 9.98 0.96
C TYR A 417 27.58 9.50 0.10
N ARG A 418 28.72 10.18 0.16
CA ARG A 418 29.97 9.63 -0.36
C ARG A 418 30.72 8.95 0.76
N GLY A 419 30.35 7.70 1.04
CA GLY A 419 31.18 6.80 1.84
C GLY A 419 32.62 6.79 1.33
N ASN A 420 33.49 7.25 2.15
CA ASN A 420 34.93 6.94 2.28
C ASN A 420 35.66 6.40 1.03
N LYS A 421 35.90 7.24 0.04
CA LYS A 421 36.85 6.95 -1.05
C LYS A 421 38.23 7.61 -0.87
N THR A 422 38.63 8.01 0.34
CA THR A 422 39.93 8.66 0.58
C THR A 422 40.67 8.17 1.82
N ALA A 423 40.74 6.85 2.04
CA ALA A 423 41.57 6.29 3.10
C ALA A 423 42.46 5.14 2.67
N THR A 424 42.84 5.03 1.37
CA THR A 424 43.77 4.00 0.88
C THR A 424 44.81 4.48 -0.15
N GLU A 425 45.12 5.77 -0.20
CA GLU A 425 46.25 6.27 -1.02
C GLU A 425 47.23 7.15 -0.22
N SER A 426 47.72 6.67 0.91
CA SER A 426 48.90 7.27 1.56
C SER A 426 49.67 6.27 2.41
N SER A 427 50.06 5.15 1.83
CA SER A 427 51.03 4.22 2.49
C SER A 427 51.76 3.36 1.45
N THR A 428 52.36 4.00 0.42
CA THR A 428 53.52 3.41 -0.32
C THR A 428 54.32 4.53 -0.95
N ALA A 429 55.11 5.21 -0.15
CA ALA A 429 56.29 5.95 -0.57
C ALA A 429 57.18 6.23 0.64
N THR A 430 57.95 5.25 1.03
CA THR A 430 59.38 5.27 1.46
C THR A 430 59.88 3.85 1.59
#